data_6412048a91e424225c494dc228f108e3
#
_entry.id   6412048a91e424225c494dc228f108e3
#
_cell.length_a   1.000
_cell.length_b   1.000
_cell.length_c   1.000
_cell.angle_alpha   90.00
_cell.angle_beta   90.00
_cell.angle_gamma   90.00
#
_symmetry.space_group_name_H-M   'P 1'
#
loop_
_entity.id
_entity.type
_entity.pdbx_description
1 polymer ?
#
loop_
_entity_poly.entity_id
_entity_poly.type
_entity_poly.pdbx_seq_one_letter_code
_entity_poly.pdbx_strand_id
1 'polypeptide(L)'
;KNIEGRNFGIRKNVLQYDDVMNKQRIVMYEERMNVLRGVNVHEQVLKFIPDYVAETIASAVNIDAMPELWNEDELNQALEAKVLPEGINYVTRERLMKWDYELALKKISNKVVKEYEKKIEELKEFGVDFYAVERRVLLMTVDRNWIDHIDAMDQLRKGIGLRAYGQVDPVISYKKEGFDMFDEMVERIQRSTISVLLKVRIE
;
A
#
# COMPACT_ATOMS: atom_id res chain seq x y z
N LYS A 1 29.69 -17.20 -36.99
CA LYS A 1 29.95 -16.09 -36.01
C LYS A 1 28.72 -15.20 -35.73
N ASN A 2 27.84 -14.92 -36.71
CA ASN A 2 26.68 -14.01 -36.50
C ASN A 2 25.52 -14.65 -35.70
N ILE A 3 25.32 -15.95 -35.86
CA ILE A 3 24.22 -16.69 -35.17
C ILE A 3 24.56 -16.91 -33.69
N GLU A 4 25.81 -17.23 -33.38
CA GLU A 4 26.26 -17.43 -31.99
C GLU A 4 26.23 -16.13 -31.19
N GLY A 5 26.65 -15.01 -31.78
CA GLY A 5 26.57 -13.70 -31.15
C GLY A 5 25.12 -13.24 -30.86
N ARG A 6 24.20 -13.53 -31.81
CA ARG A 6 22.77 -13.25 -31.62
C ARG A 6 22.15 -14.12 -30.51
N ASN A 7 22.48 -15.40 -30.49
CA ASN A 7 22.05 -16.33 -29.45
C ASN A 7 22.57 -15.95 -28.06
N PHE A 8 23.83 -15.51 -27.99
CA PHE A 8 24.44 -15.01 -26.75
C PHE A 8 23.73 -13.74 -26.25
N GLY A 9 23.44 -12.79 -27.15
CA GLY A 9 22.68 -11.57 -26.78
C GLY A 9 21.27 -11.86 -26.27
N ILE A 10 20.56 -12.78 -26.92
CA ILE A 10 19.22 -13.21 -26.49
C ILE A 10 19.27 -13.86 -25.10
N ARG A 11 20.21 -14.78 -24.87
CA ARG A 11 20.38 -15.45 -23.57
C ARG A 11 20.76 -14.47 -22.47
N LYS A 12 21.62 -13.49 -22.74
CA LYS A 12 21.99 -12.44 -21.79
C LYS A 12 20.79 -11.61 -21.39
N ASN A 13 19.98 -11.22 -22.36
CA ASN A 13 18.75 -10.43 -22.07
C ASN A 13 17.74 -11.24 -21.25
N VAL A 14 17.51 -12.50 -21.57
CA VAL A 14 16.63 -13.40 -20.79
C VAL A 14 17.08 -13.48 -19.34
N LEU A 15 18.37 -13.68 -19.09
CA LEU A 15 18.92 -13.72 -17.74
C LEU A 15 18.73 -12.40 -16.97
N GLN A 16 18.85 -11.26 -17.67
CA GLN A 16 18.64 -9.96 -17.05
C GLN A 16 17.16 -9.70 -16.67
N TYR A 17 16.21 -10.15 -17.50
CA TYR A 17 14.78 -10.12 -17.16
C TYR A 17 14.47 -11.02 -15.96
N ASP A 18 15.00 -12.23 -15.95
CA ASP A 18 14.79 -13.19 -14.87
C ASP A 18 15.40 -12.70 -13.54
N ASP A 19 16.54 -11.99 -13.58
CA ASP A 19 17.17 -11.40 -12.40
C ASP A 19 16.27 -10.37 -11.72
N VAL A 20 15.56 -9.53 -12.47
CA VAL A 20 14.60 -8.55 -11.92
C VAL A 20 13.49 -9.26 -11.14
N MET A 21 12.85 -10.26 -11.75
CA MET A 21 11.78 -11.02 -11.09
C MET A 21 12.28 -11.81 -9.89
N ASN A 22 13.49 -12.37 -9.99
CA ASN A 22 14.07 -13.13 -8.89
C ASN A 22 14.35 -12.25 -7.66
N LYS A 23 14.87 -11.04 -7.85
CA LYS A 23 15.07 -10.08 -6.76
C LYS A 23 13.76 -9.69 -6.08
N GLN A 24 12.74 -9.40 -6.85
CA GLN A 24 11.40 -9.09 -6.32
C GLN A 24 10.80 -10.27 -5.56
N ARG A 25 10.98 -11.50 -6.08
CA ARG A 25 10.51 -12.71 -5.42
C ARG A 25 11.18 -12.94 -4.07
N ILE A 26 12.49 -12.72 -3.97
CA ILE A 26 13.22 -12.85 -2.71
C ILE A 26 12.64 -11.90 -1.66
N VAL A 27 12.46 -10.63 -2.01
CA VAL A 27 11.86 -9.64 -1.10
C VAL A 27 10.47 -10.07 -0.63
N MET A 28 9.62 -10.52 -1.53
CA MET A 28 8.26 -10.96 -1.19
C MET A 28 8.25 -12.22 -0.33
N TYR A 29 9.18 -13.17 -0.57
CA TYR A 29 9.33 -14.35 0.28
C TYR A 29 9.77 -14.01 1.69
N GLU A 30 10.73 -13.11 1.85
CA GLU A 30 11.20 -12.65 3.15
C GLU A 30 10.08 -11.95 3.93
N GLU A 31 9.36 -11.02 3.28
CA GLU A 31 8.19 -10.36 3.89
C GLU A 31 7.12 -11.36 4.31
N ARG A 32 6.76 -12.28 3.42
CA ARG A 32 5.77 -13.32 3.72
C ARG A 32 6.20 -14.18 4.91
N MET A 33 7.47 -14.57 5.00
CA MET A 33 8.01 -15.34 6.11
C MET A 33 8.00 -14.56 7.42
N ASN A 34 8.29 -13.26 7.39
CA ASN A 34 8.21 -12.38 8.56
C ASN A 34 6.78 -12.30 9.09
N VAL A 35 5.80 -12.15 8.21
CA VAL A 35 4.37 -12.14 8.58
C VAL A 35 3.94 -13.49 9.16
N LEU A 36 4.37 -14.61 8.58
CA LEU A 36 4.06 -15.96 9.10
C LEU A 36 4.65 -16.19 10.49
N ARG A 37 5.83 -15.67 10.76
CA ARG A 37 6.46 -15.72 12.09
C ARG A 37 5.81 -14.75 13.09
N GLY A 38 4.93 -13.87 12.65
CA GLY A 38 4.25 -12.89 13.49
C GLY A 38 5.14 -11.79 14.03
N VAL A 39 6.31 -11.56 13.43
CA VAL A 39 7.28 -10.56 13.87
C VAL A 39 6.77 -9.17 13.48
N ASN A 40 6.47 -8.34 14.49
CA ASN A 40 6.13 -6.92 14.34
C ASN A 40 4.96 -6.60 13.38
N VAL A 41 4.02 -7.55 13.15
CA VAL A 41 2.89 -7.33 12.22
C VAL A 41 2.03 -6.16 12.66
N HIS A 42 1.70 -6.08 13.94
CA HIS A 42 0.89 -4.98 14.49
C HIS A 42 1.56 -3.61 14.28
N GLU A 43 2.85 -3.50 14.63
CA GLU A 43 3.61 -2.26 14.41
C GLU A 43 3.69 -1.88 12.94
N GLN A 44 3.80 -2.87 12.05
CA GLN A 44 3.79 -2.66 10.61
C GLN A 44 2.43 -2.14 10.13
N VAL A 45 1.33 -2.73 10.60
CA VAL A 45 -0.03 -2.28 10.30
C VAL A 45 -0.28 -0.84 10.76
N LEU A 46 0.18 -0.47 11.96
CA LEU A 46 0.06 0.91 12.44
C LEU A 46 0.77 1.93 11.55
N LYS A 47 1.89 1.54 10.93
CA LYS A 47 2.63 2.41 9.98
C LYS A 47 1.88 2.65 8.66
N PHE A 48 0.91 1.81 8.30
CA PHE A 48 0.09 2.01 7.11
C PHE A 48 -0.99 3.08 7.29
N ILE A 49 -1.34 3.39 8.54
CA ILE A 49 -2.44 4.32 8.86
C ILE A 49 -2.18 5.74 8.33
N PRO A 50 -1.01 6.38 8.54
CA PRO A 50 -0.79 7.74 8.08
C PRO A 50 -0.95 7.93 6.58
N ASP A 51 -0.44 7.00 5.78
CA ASP A 51 -0.54 7.07 4.31
C ASP A 51 -1.99 6.92 3.85
N TYR A 52 -2.75 6.02 4.48
CA TYR A 52 -4.16 5.84 4.17
C TYR A 52 -5.03 7.03 4.62
N VAL A 53 -4.67 7.66 5.72
CA VAL A 53 -5.28 8.91 6.18
C VAL A 53 -4.98 10.05 5.21
N ALA A 54 -3.73 10.19 4.77
CA ALA A 54 -3.33 11.21 3.78
C ALA A 54 -4.13 11.07 2.48
N GLU A 55 -4.27 9.85 1.97
CA GLU A 55 -5.09 9.56 0.79
C GLU A 55 -6.57 9.89 1.03
N THR A 56 -7.10 9.61 2.21
CA THR A 56 -8.48 9.94 2.58
C THR A 56 -8.70 11.45 2.61
N ILE A 57 -7.78 12.21 3.21
CA ILE A 57 -7.83 13.67 3.22
C ILE A 57 -7.78 14.22 1.78
N ALA A 58 -6.83 13.75 0.97
CA ALA A 58 -6.68 14.20 -0.42
C ALA A 58 -7.90 13.89 -1.31
N SER A 59 -8.66 12.84 -0.96
CA SER A 59 -9.91 12.51 -1.67
C SER A 59 -11.09 13.43 -1.32
N ALA A 60 -11.02 14.15 -0.22
CA ALA A 60 -12.12 14.96 0.31
C ALA A 60 -11.90 16.47 0.16
N VAL A 61 -10.64 16.91 0.21
CA VAL A 61 -10.29 18.34 0.22
C VAL A 61 -9.11 18.63 -0.70
N ASN A 62 -8.97 19.91 -1.08
CA ASN A 62 -7.77 20.35 -1.80
C ASN A 62 -6.60 20.51 -0.82
N ILE A 63 -5.63 19.60 -0.90
CA ILE A 63 -4.46 19.57 -0.01
C ILE A 63 -3.48 20.73 -0.23
N ASP A 64 -3.54 21.40 -1.39
CA ASP A 64 -2.73 22.60 -1.68
C ASP A 64 -3.32 23.86 -1.02
N ALA A 65 -4.55 23.79 -0.56
CA ALA A 65 -5.20 24.85 0.19
C ALA A 65 -4.90 24.72 1.69
N MET A 66 -4.86 25.83 2.40
CA MET A 66 -4.72 25.81 3.86
C MET A 66 -5.91 25.11 4.51
N PRO A 67 -5.71 24.34 5.59
CA PRO A 67 -6.78 23.58 6.26
C PRO A 67 -7.96 24.44 6.70
N GLU A 68 -7.76 25.72 7.01
CA GLU A 68 -8.83 26.64 7.33
C GLU A 68 -9.85 26.84 6.18
N LEU A 69 -9.48 26.50 4.95
CA LEU A 69 -10.34 26.59 3.77
C LEU A 69 -11.05 25.26 3.46
N TRP A 70 -10.70 24.19 4.14
CA TRP A 70 -11.29 22.87 3.91
C TRP A 70 -12.75 22.83 4.39
N ASN A 71 -13.55 22.03 3.68
CA ASN A 71 -14.91 21.75 4.10
C ASN A 71 -14.90 20.70 5.23
N GLU A 72 -15.31 21.12 6.43
CA GLU A 72 -15.35 20.29 7.65
C GLU A 72 -16.25 19.06 7.49
N ASP A 73 -17.45 19.26 6.92
CA ASP A 73 -18.45 18.20 6.78
C ASP A 73 -17.98 17.14 5.75
N GLU A 74 -17.48 17.56 4.60
CA GLU A 74 -16.95 16.65 3.57
C GLU A 74 -15.77 15.85 4.10
N LEU A 75 -14.87 16.49 4.85
CA LEU A 75 -13.72 15.81 5.43
C LEU A 75 -14.15 14.79 6.50
N ASN A 76 -15.03 15.16 7.43
CA ASN A 76 -15.54 14.23 8.43
C ASN A 76 -16.27 13.06 7.79
N GLN A 77 -17.10 13.30 6.78
CA GLN A 77 -17.80 12.25 6.06
C GLN A 77 -16.82 11.27 5.39
N ALA A 78 -15.76 11.77 4.76
CA ALA A 78 -14.73 10.92 4.15
C ALA A 78 -13.94 10.11 5.19
N LEU A 79 -13.59 10.73 6.33
CA LEU A 79 -12.88 10.07 7.42
C LEU A 79 -13.74 8.96 8.05
N GLU A 80 -15.01 9.20 8.31
CA GLU A 80 -15.93 8.22 8.89
C GLU A 80 -16.26 7.08 7.90
N ALA A 81 -16.28 7.37 6.60
CA ALA A 81 -16.49 6.35 5.59
C ALA A 81 -15.31 5.36 5.45
N LYS A 82 -14.08 5.81 5.79
CA LYS A 82 -12.86 5.04 5.50
C LYS A 82 -12.05 4.67 6.74
N VAL A 83 -11.86 5.58 7.70
CA VAL A 83 -10.83 5.43 8.74
C VAL A 83 -11.32 5.61 10.17
N LEU A 84 -12.41 6.30 10.40
CA LEU A 84 -12.97 6.53 11.73
C LEU A 84 -14.34 5.86 11.89
N PRO A 85 -14.77 5.55 13.11
CA PRO A 85 -16.15 5.18 13.39
C PRO A 85 -17.14 6.32 13.06
N GLU A 86 -18.36 5.95 12.69
CA GLU A 86 -19.44 6.91 12.43
C GLU A 86 -19.77 7.76 13.67
N GLY A 87 -20.08 9.02 13.45
CA GLY A 87 -20.56 9.95 14.48
C GLY A 87 -19.46 10.58 15.34
N ILE A 88 -18.18 10.34 15.02
CA ILE A 88 -17.06 10.94 15.79
C ILE A 88 -16.93 12.44 15.51
N ASN A 89 -17.15 12.89 14.28
CA ASN A 89 -17.01 14.29 13.86
C ASN A 89 -15.72 14.93 14.42
N TYR A 90 -14.58 14.25 14.19
CA TYR A 90 -13.30 14.60 14.84
C TYR A 90 -12.76 15.94 14.38
N VAL A 91 -12.94 16.29 13.13
CA VAL A 91 -12.47 17.56 12.56
C VAL A 91 -13.51 18.63 12.85
N THR A 92 -13.06 19.75 13.43
CA THR A 92 -13.90 20.90 13.72
C THR A 92 -13.29 22.15 13.12
N ARG A 93 -14.10 23.15 12.82
CA ARG A 93 -13.63 24.45 12.30
C ARG A 93 -12.54 25.07 13.17
N GLU A 94 -12.72 25.02 14.48
CA GLU A 94 -11.73 25.53 15.44
C GLU A 94 -10.37 24.83 15.32
N ARG A 95 -10.37 23.53 15.05
CA ARG A 95 -9.15 22.74 14.82
C ARG A 95 -8.50 23.08 13.49
N LEU A 96 -9.29 23.16 12.42
CA LEU A 96 -8.79 23.51 11.09
C LEU A 96 -8.15 24.90 11.05
N MET A 97 -8.64 25.85 11.81
CA MET A 97 -8.03 27.18 11.93
C MET A 97 -6.66 27.18 12.64
N LYS A 98 -6.34 26.14 13.39
CA LYS A 98 -5.09 26.01 14.16
C LYS A 98 -4.09 25.05 13.53
N TRP A 99 -4.49 24.30 12.50
CA TRP A 99 -3.67 23.27 11.88
C TRP A 99 -3.13 23.74 10.55
N ASP A 100 -1.89 23.38 10.28
CA ASP A 100 -1.37 23.21 8.92
C ASP A 100 -1.63 21.76 8.44
N TYR A 101 -1.25 21.45 7.21
CA TYR A 101 -1.46 20.12 6.65
C TYR A 101 -0.77 19.01 7.45
N GLU A 102 0.50 19.21 7.81
CA GLU A 102 1.29 18.22 8.55
C GLU A 102 0.69 17.94 9.94
N LEU A 103 0.26 18.98 10.62
CA LEU A 103 -0.39 18.86 11.92
C LEU A 103 -1.76 18.20 11.79
N ALA A 104 -2.54 18.53 10.77
CA ALA A 104 -3.84 17.90 10.49
C ALA A 104 -3.65 16.40 10.25
N LEU A 105 -2.73 16.02 9.36
CA LEU A 105 -2.40 14.62 9.07
C LEU A 105 -1.98 13.87 10.34
N LYS A 106 -1.09 14.44 11.13
CA LYS A 106 -0.60 13.85 12.39
C LYS A 106 -1.73 13.68 13.41
N LYS A 107 -2.55 14.70 13.60
CA LYS A 107 -3.66 14.67 14.60
C LYS A 107 -4.74 13.67 14.21
N ILE A 108 -5.12 13.64 12.93
CA ILE A 108 -6.11 12.69 12.41
C ILE A 108 -5.55 11.27 12.48
N SER A 109 -4.31 11.03 12.06
CA SER A 109 -3.66 9.71 12.13
C SER A 109 -3.61 9.18 13.56
N ASN A 110 -3.22 10.02 14.53
CA ASN A 110 -3.20 9.65 15.93
C ASN A 110 -4.61 9.31 16.46
N LYS A 111 -5.63 10.01 16.00
CA LYS A 111 -7.02 9.70 16.36
C LYS A 111 -7.44 8.35 15.80
N VAL A 112 -7.09 8.06 14.54
CA VAL A 112 -7.37 6.76 13.91
C VAL A 112 -6.67 5.63 14.65
N VAL A 113 -5.39 5.79 15.00
CA VAL A 113 -4.65 4.79 15.80
C VAL A 113 -5.36 4.52 17.13
N LYS A 114 -5.76 5.56 17.85
CA LYS A 114 -6.48 5.39 19.13
C LYS A 114 -7.81 4.63 18.98
N GLU A 115 -8.58 4.94 17.96
CA GLU A 115 -9.84 4.21 17.69
C GLU A 115 -9.59 2.78 17.26
N TYR A 116 -8.50 2.54 16.52
CA TYR A 116 -8.09 1.20 16.12
C TYR A 116 -7.65 0.35 17.32
N GLU A 117 -6.81 0.88 18.20
CA GLU A 117 -6.39 0.20 19.43
C GLU A 117 -7.56 -0.06 20.37
N LYS A 118 -8.46 0.92 20.52
CA LYS A 118 -9.69 0.76 21.31
C LYS A 118 -10.54 -0.39 20.78
N LYS A 119 -10.71 -0.46 19.46
CA LYS A 119 -11.42 -1.58 18.82
C LYS A 119 -10.75 -2.93 19.09
N ILE A 120 -9.43 -3.01 19.07
CA ILE A 120 -8.68 -4.24 19.39
C ILE A 120 -8.99 -4.71 20.81
N GLU A 121 -8.97 -3.79 21.80
CA GLU A 121 -9.29 -4.14 23.18
C GLU A 121 -10.75 -4.58 23.34
N GLU A 122 -11.70 -3.90 22.70
CA GLU A 122 -13.12 -4.30 22.70
C GLU A 122 -13.28 -5.71 22.10
N LEU A 123 -12.63 -6.01 20.98
CA LEU A 123 -12.69 -7.33 20.34
C LEU A 123 -12.06 -8.44 21.18
N LYS A 124 -11.02 -8.11 21.92
CA LYS A 124 -10.37 -9.03 22.85
C LYS A 124 -11.28 -9.43 24.01
N GLU A 125 -12.13 -8.51 24.51
CA GLU A 125 -13.14 -8.84 25.54
C GLU A 125 -14.14 -9.89 25.03
N PHE A 126 -14.39 -9.94 23.72
CA PHE A 126 -15.21 -10.97 23.06
C PHE A 126 -14.43 -12.24 22.68
N GLY A 127 -13.18 -12.35 23.09
CA GLY A 127 -12.33 -13.52 22.83
C GLY A 127 -11.72 -13.57 21.43
N VAL A 128 -11.73 -12.46 20.69
CA VAL A 128 -11.13 -12.37 19.35
C VAL A 128 -9.65 -12.02 19.46
N ASP A 129 -8.78 -12.89 18.95
CA ASP A 129 -7.36 -12.57 18.75
C ASP A 129 -7.18 -11.71 17.48
N PHE A 130 -7.24 -10.40 17.65
CA PHE A 130 -7.16 -9.48 16.53
C PHE A 130 -5.77 -9.45 15.87
N TYR A 131 -4.72 -9.77 16.58
CA TYR A 131 -3.37 -9.92 15.98
C TYR A 131 -3.30 -11.10 15.01
N ALA A 132 -4.05 -12.16 15.25
CA ALA A 132 -4.21 -13.24 14.28
C ALA A 132 -5.00 -12.78 13.05
N VAL A 133 -5.99 -11.89 13.21
CA VAL A 133 -6.74 -11.27 12.11
C VAL A 133 -5.83 -10.39 11.26
N GLU A 134 -5.03 -9.52 11.89
CA GLU A 134 -4.05 -8.67 11.18
C GLU A 134 -3.11 -9.51 10.31
N ARG A 135 -2.53 -10.56 10.89
CA ARG A 135 -1.63 -11.48 10.19
C ARG A 135 -2.31 -12.14 9.00
N ARG A 136 -3.53 -12.63 9.18
CA ARG A 136 -4.30 -13.29 8.13
C ARG A 136 -4.63 -12.33 7.00
N VAL A 137 -5.11 -11.14 7.30
CA VAL A 137 -5.47 -10.12 6.31
C VAL A 137 -4.23 -9.70 5.52
N LEU A 138 -3.11 -9.44 6.19
CA LEU A 138 -1.86 -9.05 5.53
C LEU A 138 -1.35 -10.16 4.59
N LEU A 139 -1.34 -11.43 5.03
CA LEU A 139 -0.96 -12.56 4.19
C LEU A 139 -1.84 -12.69 2.95
N MET A 140 -3.17 -12.62 3.12
CA MET A 140 -4.10 -12.70 1.98
C MET A 140 -3.88 -11.57 0.98
N THR A 141 -3.62 -10.38 1.47
CA THR A 141 -3.39 -9.19 0.63
C THR A 141 -2.06 -9.30 -0.11
N VAL A 142 -1.00 -9.74 0.58
CA VAL A 142 0.32 -10.00 -0.02
C VAL A 142 0.20 -11.04 -1.13
N ASP A 143 -0.38 -12.19 -0.84
CA ASP A 143 -0.47 -13.31 -1.79
C ASP A 143 -1.27 -12.90 -3.04
N ARG A 144 -2.41 -12.21 -2.89
CA ARG A 144 -3.22 -11.75 -4.02
C ARG A 144 -2.47 -10.73 -4.89
N ASN A 145 -1.92 -9.70 -4.28
CA ASN A 145 -1.22 -8.66 -5.03
C ASN A 145 0.05 -9.18 -5.71
N TRP A 146 0.74 -10.13 -5.09
CA TRP A 146 1.91 -10.76 -5.69
C TRP A 146 1.57 -11.57 -6.95
N ILE A 147 0.49 -12.34 -6.93
CA ILE A 147 0.00 -13.09 -8.10
C ILE A 147 -0.33 -12.12 -9.25
N ASP A 148 -1.10 -11.07 -8.95
CA ASP A 148 -1.47 -10.06 -9.96
C ASP A 148 -0.22 -9.34 -10.51
N HIS A 149 0.79 -9.10 -9.67
CA HIS A 149 2.04 -8.47 -10.06
C HIS A 149 2.89 -9.36 -10.98
N ILE A 150 2.96 -10.66 -10.70
CA ILE A 150 3.67 -11.62 -11.58
C ILE A 150 3.06 -11.57 -12.98
N ASP A 151 1.74 -11.59 -13.09
CA ASP A 151 1.05 -11.50 -14.37
C ASP A 151 1.31 -10.17 -15.07
N ALA A 152 1.28 -9.06 -14.34
CA ALA A 152 1.55 -7.74 -14.87
C ALA A 152 3.01 -7.62 -15.39
N MET A 153 3.98 -8.18 -14.66
CA MET A 153 5.38 -8.22 -15.09
C MET A 153 5.60 -9.09 -16.32
N ASP A 154 4.89 -10.23 -16.44
CA ASP A 154 4.95 -11.06 -17.66
C ASP A 154 4.39 -10.29 -18.86
N GLN A 155 3.30 -9.55 -18.68
CA GLN A 155 2.73 -8.70 -19.72
C GLN A 155 3.67 -7.56 -20.12
N LEU A 156 4.31 -6.92 -19.14
CA LEU A 156 5.34 -5.92 -19.39
C LEU A 156 6.47 -6.48 -20.23
N ARG A 157 6.98 -7.66 -19.89
CA ARG A 157 8.06 -8.34 -20.63
C ARG A 157 7.68 -8.62 -22.08
N LYS A 158 6.45 -9.08 -22.33
CA LYS A 158 5.93 -9.32 -23.69
C LYS A 158 5.78 -8.03 -24.48
N GLY A 159 5.31 -6.94 -23.84
CA GLY A 159 5.10 -5.64 -24.47
C GLY A 159 6.37 -4.83 -24.73
N ILE A 160 7.40 -5.01 -23.88
CA ILE A 160 8.62 -4.19 -23.95
C ILE A 160 9.39 -4.42 -25.26
N GLY A 161 9.35 -5.63 -25.81
CA GLY A 161 9.95 -5.96 -27.10
C GLY A 161 9.32 -5.20 -28.27
N LEU A 162 8.07 -4.82 -28.18
CA LEU A 162 7.35 -4.03 -29.19
C LEU A 162 7.73 -2.54 -29.11
N ARG A 163 8.14 -2.04 -27.93
CA ARG A 163 8.59 -0.66 -27.72
C ARG A 163 10.04 -0.45 -28.17
N ALA A 164 10.81 -1.52 -28.40
CA ALA A 164 12.22 -1.50 -28.80
C ALA A 164 12.50 -0.81 -30.17
N TYR A 165 11.45 -0.41 -30.89
CA TYR A 165 11.60 0.42 -32.10
C TYR A 165 12.02 1.88 -31.83
N GLY A 166 12.04 2.32 -30.56
CA GLY A 166 12.54 3.62 -30.16
C GLY A 166 13.77 3.47 -29.28
N GLN A 167 14.92 3.73 -29.76
CA GLN A 167 16.27 4.02 -29.19
C GLN A 167 16.58 3.70 -27.70
N VAL A 168 15.69 3.08 -26.91
CA VAL A 168 15.88 2.73 -25.49
C VAL A 168 16.09 1.22 -25.38
N ASP A 169 17.09 0.81 -24.59
CA ASP A 169 17.36 -0.59 -24.28
C ASP A 169 16.13 -1.21 -23.58
N PRO A 170 15.53 -2.27 -24.15
CA PRO A 170 14.36 -2.93 -23.57
C PRO A 170 14.57 -3.41 -22.13
N VAL A 171 15.78 -3.86 -21.78
CA VAL A 171 16.12 -4.33 -20.44
C VAL A 171 16.11 -3.19 -19.44
N ILE A 172 16.62 -2.01 -19.81
CA ILE A 172 16.60 -0.82 -18.95
C ILE A 172 15.17 -0.37 -18.70
N SER A 173 14.34 -0.33 -19.75
CA SER A 173 12.92 0.00 -19.63
C SER A 173 12.18 -0.97 -18.73
N TYR A 174 12.41 -2.28 -18.89
CA TYR A 174 11.82 -3.31 -18.05
C TYR A 174 12.22 -3.17 -16.58
N LYS A 175 13.51 -2.91 -16.29
CA LYS A 175 13.98 -2.69 -14.92
C LYS A 175 13.30 -1.51 -14.26
N LYS A 176 13.20 -0.39 -14.98
CA LYS A 176 12.60 0.84 -14.47
C LYS A 176 11.10 0.66 -14.23
N GLU A 177 10.36 0.28 -15.27
CA GLU A 177 8.91 0.10 -15.16
C GLU A 177 8.56 -1.01 -14.16
N GLY A 178 9.35 -2.10 -14.11
CA GLY A 178 9.17 -3.18 -13.14
C GLY A 178 9.42 -2.75 -11.69
N PHE A 179 10.35 -1.84 -11.45
CA PHE A 179 10.57 -1.23 -10.15
C PHE A 179 9.37 -0.38 -9.72
N ASP A 180 8.92 0.50 -10.61
CA ASP A 180 7.74 1.37 -10.35
C ASP A 180 6.49 0.52 -10.07
N MET A 181 6.26 -0.54 -10.86
CA MET A 181 5.14 -1.46 -10.66
C MET A 181 5.24 -2.24 -9.34
N PHE A 182 6.45 -2.58 -8.89
CA PHE A 182 6.68 -3.25 -7.62
C PHE A 182 6.36 -2.32 -6.45
N ASP A 183 6.80 -1.07 -6.50
CA ASP A 183 6.48 -0.06 -5.49
C ASP A 183 4.96 0.19 -5.41
N GLU A 184 4.30 0.35 -6.54
CA GLU A 184 2.83 0.48 -6.59
C GLU A 184 2.11 -0.76 -6.01
N MET A 185 2.65 -1.96 -6.20
CA MET A 185 2.12 -3.17 -5.59
C MET A 185 2.25 -3.13 -4.07
N VAL A 186 3.42 -2.72 -3.54
CA VAL A 186 3.63 -2.58 -2.10
C VAL A 186 2.65 -1.58 -1.50
N GLU A 187 2.45 -0.43 -2.12
CA GLU A 187 1.46 0.57 -1.70
C GLU A 187 0.04 0.00 -1.71
N ARG A 188 -0.33 -0.77 -2.74
CA ARG A 188 -1.65 -1.45 -2.79
C ARG A 188 -1.83 -2.47 -1.67
N ILE A 189 -0.78 -3.22 -1.32
CA ILE A 189 -0.80 -4.17 -0.19
C ILE A 189 -1.11 -3.42 1.10
N GLN A 190 -0.39 -2.34 1.39
CA GLN A 190 -0.57 -1.52 2.58
C GLN A 190 -1.99 -0.94 2.66
N ARG A 191 -2.44 -0.30 1.59
CA ARG A 191 -3.78 0.30 1.47
C ARG A 191 -4.88 -0.73 1.65
N SER A 192 -4.79 -1.84 0.94
CA SER A 192 -5.81 -2.90 1.00
C SER A 192 -5.88 -3.54 2.38
N THR A 193 -4.73 -3.78 3.01
CA THR A 193 -4.65 -4.35 4.36
C THR A 193 -5.33 -3.43 5.36
N ILE A 194 -4.93 -2.17 5.42
CA ILE A 194 -5.47 -1.24 6.41
C ILE A 194 -6.95 -0.93 6.16
N SER A 195 -7.39 -0.83 4.90
CA SER A 195 -8.79 -0.58 4.57
C SER A 195 -9.72 -1.71 5.06
N VAL A 196 -9.26 -2.96 4.99
CA VAL A 196 -10.01 -4.11 5.51
C VAL A 196 -9.99 -4.10 7.03
N LEU A 197 -8.81 -3.95 7.64
CA LEU A 197 -8.66 -4.00 9.10
C LEU A 197 -9.45 -2.91 9.82
N LEU A 198 -9.52 -1.70 9.28
CA LEU A 198 -10.30 -0.61 9.86
C LEU A 198 -11.82 -0.87 9.81
N LYS A 199 -12.28 -1.67 8.84
CA LYS A 199 -13.71 -1.99 8.64
C LYS A 199 -14.19 -3.25 9.36
N VAL A 200 -13.28 -4.10 9.87
CA VAL A 200 -13.68 -5.31 10.62
C VAL A 200 -14.53 -4.91 11.82
N ARG A 201 -15.73 -5.48 11.92
CA ARG A 201 -16.66 -5.34 13.06
C ARG A 201 -17.11 -6.74 13.48
N ILE A 202 -17.58 -6.88 14.71
CA ILE A 202 -18.30 -8.08 15.17
C ILE A 202 -19.75 -7.90 14.71
N GLU A 203 -20.29 -8.87 14.02
CA GLU A 203 -21.72 -9.02 13.77
C GLU A 203 -22.37 -9.78 14.92
#